data_72fe01b13121cb41217282d61cd84562
#
_entry.id   72fe01b13121cb41217282d61cd84562
#
_cell.length_a   1.000
_cell.length_b   1.000
_cell.length_c   1.000
_cell.angle_alpha   90.00
_cell.angle_beta   90.00
_cell.angle_gamma   90.00
#
_symmetry.space_group_name_H-M   'P 1'
#
loop_
_entity.id
_entity.type
_entity.pdbx_description
1 polymer ?
#
loop_
_entity_poly.entity_id
_entity_poly.type
_entity_poly.pdbx_seq_one_letter_code
_entity_poly.pdbx_strand_id
1 'polypeptide(L)'
;MTIPSRHPHHAQHVENKLPPPRYVNPNARPRRAVVKGQDSSRWTDVYHVVLTAPWWLFFLGLLALFGSLNLFFASFYVFDPHGISNSRPGSFWDAYLFSVQTIASVNSEMLAQSTYVNIVVSFEAFFGILYMATVTGVMFARFSRPYARVLFSKVAVIAPFDGVPTLMFRAANQRGNQIFDASASVSLARQATTLEGVTMRRFEELKVQRSRSPLFALSWTIMHVIDEKSPLYGATIDQLYDMQFEILILLSGTDDTLADVIYARHSYTPDEILMDHRFVDVISVTADGRRQVNLHRFHDTEPLSA
;
A
#
# COMPACT_ATOMS: atom_id res chain seq x y z
N MET A 1 -7.61 -0.95 55.16
CA MET A 1 -7.08 0.03 54.22
C MET A 1 -7.91 -0.07 52.96
N THR A 2 -8.83 0.87 52.77
CA THR A 2 -9.97 0.83 51.85
C THR A 2 -9.50 1.29 50.46
N ILE A 3 -9.74 0.50 49.44
CA ILE A 3 -9.46 0.81 48.04
C ILE A 3 -10.51 1.85 47.55
N PRO A 4 -10.13 2.98 46.95
CA PRO A 4 -11.10 3.95 46.44
C PRO A 4 -11.73 3.44 45.15
N SER A 5 -13.05 3.52 45.14
CA SER A 5 -13.97 3.16 44.05
C SER A 5 -13.72 3.94 42.77
N ARG A 6 -13.95 3.25 41.66
CA ARG A 6 -13.98 3.72 40.27
C ARG A 6 -14.64 5.11 40.14
N HIS A 7 -13.93 6.09 39.62
CA HIS A 7 -14.51 7.34 39.21
C HIS A 7 -15.23 7.19 37.81
N PRO A 8 -16.46 7.67 37.70
CA PRO A 8 -17.25 7.61 36.45
C PRO A 8 -16.89 8.71 35.42
N HIS A 9 -15.71 9.31 35.52
CA HIS A 9 -15.31 10.42 34.62
C HIS A 9 -14.75 10.01 33.25
N HIS A 10 -14.55 8.72 32.99
CA HIS A 10 -13.99 8.25 31.71
C HIS A 10 -14.94 8.34 30.51
N ALA A 11 -16.26 8.40 30.74
CA ALA A 11 -17.24 8.40 29.66
C ALA A 11 -17.54 9.79 29.05
N GLN A 12 -17.22 10.88 29.74
CA GLN A 12 -17.62 12.24 29.32
C GLN A 12 -16.56 13.04 28.57
N HIS A 13 -15.29 12.60 28.56
CA HIS A 13 -14.22 13.30 27.82
C HIS A 13 -14.03 12.83 26.37
N VAL A 14 -14.69 11.75 25.96
CA VAL A 14 -14.52 11.15 24.62
C VAL A 14 -15.43 11.81 23.56
N GLU A 15 -16.43 12.58 23.96
CA GLU A 15 -17.52 12.94 23.04
C GLU A 15 -17.27 14.14 22.12
N ASN A 16 -16.14 14.87 22.21
CA ASN A 16 -15.96 16.07 21.38
C ASN A 16 -14.54 16.39 20.86
N LYS A 17 -13.58 15.48 20.93
CA LYS A 17 -12.29 15.67 20.26
C LYS A 17 -12.27 14.87 18.97
N LEU A 18 -12.17 15.55 17.82
CA LEU A 18 -11.84 14.91 16.55
C LEU A 18 -10.63 13.99 16.75
N PRO A 19 -10.68 12.74 16.25
CA PRO A 19 -9.55 11.84 16.39
C PRO A 19 -8.28 12.51 15.84
N PRO A 20 -7.14 12.38 16.52
CA PRO A 20 -5.91 13.02 16.11
C PRO A 20 -5.57 12.64 14.67
N PRO A 21 -5.03 13.59 13.86
CA PRO A 21 -4.69 13.30 12.47
C PRO A 21 -3.63 12.19 12.42
N ARG A 22 -3.95 11.06 11.80
CA ARG A 22 -3.03 9.93 11.62
C ARG A 22 -2.05 10.19 10.48
N TYR A 23 -0.78 9.85 10.69
CA TYR A 23 0.24 9.81 9.63
C TYR A 23 0.09 8.58 8.75
N VAL A 24 -0.21 7.45 9.36
CA VAL A 24 -0.41 6.19 8.66
C VAL A 24 -1.85 5.73 8.88
N ASN A 25 -2.65 5.73 7.83
CA ASN A 25 -3.97 5.11 7.89
C ASN A 25 -3.85 3.66 7.40
N PRO A 26 -3.99 2.65 8.27
CA PRO A 26 -3.81 1.24 7.90
C PRO A 26 -4.84 0.75 6.87
N ASN A 27 -6.02 1.40 6.82
CA ASN A 27 -7.14 0.99 5.98
C ASN A 27 -7.38 1.90 4.76
N ALA A 28 -6.61 2.95 4.57
CA ALA A 28 -6.78 3.88 3.46
C ALA A 28 -5.51 4.01 2.63
N ARG A 29 -5.70 4.20 1.32
CA ARG A 29 -4.63 4.77 0.49
C ARG A 29 -4.14 6.05 1.17
N PRO A 30 -2.82 6.32 1.20
CA PRO A 30 -2.31 7.48 1.91
C PRO A 30 -3.09 8.72 1.45
N ARG A 31 -3.82 9.35 2.36
CA ARG A 31 -4.37 10.68 2.08
C ARG A 31 -3.17 11.55 1.80
N ARG A 32 -3.05 12.01 0.57
CA ARG A 32 -2.04 13.01 0.22
C ARG A 32 -2.24 14.18 1.19
N ALA A 33 -1.20 14.53 1.92
CA ALA A 33 -1.18 15.80 2.59
C ALA A 33 -1.53 16.87 1.55
N VAL A 34 -2.41 17.82 1.90
CA VAL A 34 -2.73 18.93 1.00
C VAL A 34 -1.48 19.80 0.95
N VAL A 35 -0.66 19.61 -0.05
CA VAL A 35 0.54 20.44 -0.28
C VAL A 35 0.10 21.66 -1.08
N LYS A 36 0.17 22.84 -0.45
CA LYS A 36 -0.02 24.13 -1.14
C LYS A 36 1.31 24.58 -1.71
N GLY A 37 1.31 25.02 -2.96
CA GLY A 37 2.52 25.58 -3.63
C GLY A 37 3.43 24.56 -4.29
N GLN A 38 2.95 23.34 -4.55
CA GLN A 38 3.68 22.36 -5.34
C GLN A 38 3.44 22.65 -6.84
N ASP A 39 4.50 23.02 -7.56
CA ASP A 39 4.51 23.02 -9.02
C ASP A 39 4.45 21.56 -9.50
N SER A 40 3.25 21.08 -9.71
CA SER A 40 3.05 19.75 -10.27
C SER A 40 3.34 19.79 -11.77
N SER A 41 4.53 19.36 -12.17
CA SER A 41 4.77 19.00 -13.56
C SER A 41 3.86 17.82 -13.91
N ARG A 42 2.79 18.07 -14.67
CA ARG A 42 1.78 17.06 -15.06
C ARG A 42 2.40 15.87 -15.78
N TRP A 43 3.53 16.06 -16.44
CA TRP A 43 4.23 15.01 -17.20
C TRP A 43 4.97 14.00 -16.31
N THR A 44 5.53 14.46 -15.18
CA THR A 44 6.22 13.56 -14.24
C THR A 44 5.24 12.62 -13.51
N ASP A 45 3.98 13.03 -13.39
CA ASP A 45 2.95 12.26 -12.72
C ASP A 45 2.30 11.18 -13.61
N VAL A 46 2.42 11.26 -14.95
CA VAL A 46 1.79 10.28 -15.88
C VAL A 46 2.27 8.87 -15.60
N TYR A 47 3.58 8.66 -15.46
CA TYR A 47 4.15 7.36 -15.15
C TYR A 47 3.63 6.83 -13.81
N HIS A 48 3.57 7.69 -12.79
CA HIS A 48 3.02 7.31 -11.49
C HIS A 48 1.54 6.93 -11.59
N VAL A 49 0.73 7.71 -12.31
CA VAL A 49 -0.70 7.43 -12.52
C VAL A 49 -0.90 6.11 -13.25
N VAL A 50 -0.17 5.89 -14.36
CA VAL A 50 -0.23 4.65 -15.13
C VAL A 50 0.08 3.43 -14.28
N LEU A 51 1.08 3.54 -13.38
CA LEU A 51 1.48 2.44 -12.51
C LEU A 51 0.57 2.22 -11.29
N THR A 52 -0.19 3.23 -10.84
CA THR A 52 -1.00 3.18 -9.59
C THR A 52 -2.50 3.17 -9.82
N ALA A 53 -2.97 3.48 -11.03
CA ALA A 53 -4.38 3.47 -11.38
C ALA A 53 -5.04 2.11 -11.13
N PRO A 54 -6.32 2.01 -10.81
CA PRO A 54 -7.01 0.73 -10.74
C PRO A 54 -6.98 0.01 -12.10
N TRP A 55 -7.01 -1.32 -12.10
CA TRP A 55 -6.84 -2.13 -13.30
C TRP A 55 -7.83 -1.78 -14.42
N TRP A 56 -9.09 -1.55 -14.08
CA TRP A 56 -10.11 -1.19 -15.08
C TRP A 56 -9.79 0.13 -15.78
N LEU A 57 -9.29 1.14 -15.04
CA LEU A 57 -8.91 2.44 -15.61
C LEU A 57 -7.66 2.31 -16.48
N PHE A 58 -6.73 1.46 -16.08
CA PHE A 58 -5.54 1.15 -16.86
C PHE A 58 -5.91 0.53 -18.22
N PHE A 59 -6.76 -0.52 -18.23
CA PHE A 59 -7.20 -1.15 -19.49
C PHE A 59 -8.05 -0.20 -20.34
N LEU A 60 -8.88 0.62 -19.73
CA LEU A 60 -9.63 1.66 -20.44
C LEU A 60 -8.68 2.68 -21.10
N GLY A 61 -7.62 3.08 -20.41
CA GLY A 61 -6.59 3.97 -20.96
C GLY A 61 -5.85 3.34 -22.14
N LEU A 62 -5.49 2.05 -22.06
CA LEU A 62 -4.87 1.33 -23.17
C LEU A 62 -5.82 1.22 -24.38
N LEU A 63 -7.09 0.90 -24.12
CA LEU A 63 -8.10 0.81 -25.18
C LEU A 63 -8.33 2.18 -25.84
N ALA A 64 -8.40 3.24 -25.07
CA ALA A 64 -8.55 4.60 -25.58
C ALA A 64 -7.33 5.02 -26.42
N LEU A 65 -6.11 4.70 -25.98
CA LEU A 65 -4.89 4.95 -26.74
C LEU A 65 -4.87 4.16 -28.05
N PHE A 66 -5.22 2.87 -28.00
CA PHE A 66 -5.33 2.01 -29.18
C PHE A 66 -6.35 2.58 -30.17
N GLY A 67 -7.56 2.90 -29.70
CA GLY A 67 -8.60 3.49 -30.54
C GLY A 67 -8.20 4.83 -31.15
N SER A 68 -7.53 5.70 -30.38
CA SER A 68 -7.05 6.99 -30.88
C SER A 68 -5.98 6.83 -31.96
N LEU A 69 -5.08 5.86 -31.82
CA LEU A 69 -4.04 5.56 -32.81
C LEU A 69 -4.69 5.07 -34.12
N ASN A 70 -5.66 4.17 -34.02
CA ASN A 70 -6.40 3.68 -35.21
C ASN A 70 -7.22 4.79 -35.88
N LEU A 71 -7.87 5.67 -35.09
CA LEU A 71 -8.58 6.81 -35.66
C LEU A 71 -7.64 7.78 -36.39
N PHE A 72 -6.45 7.99 -35.85
CA PHE A 72 -5.42 8.80 -36.46
C PHE A 72 -5.02 8.23 -37.83
N PHE A 73 -4.66 6.94 -37.92
CA PHE A 73 -4.27 6.34 -39.18
C PHE A 73 -5.44 6.18 -40.17
N ALA A 74 -6.65 5.86 -39.67
CA ALA A 74 -7.84 5.84 -40.49
C ALA A 74 -8.08 7.16 -41.25
N SER A 75 -7.78 8.29 -40.62
CA SER A 75 -7.90 9.62 -41.23
C SER A 75 -6.98 9.78 -42.46
N PHE A 76 -5.80 9.17 -42.45
CA PHE A 76 -4.91 9.19 -43.61
C PHE A 76 -5.41 8.26 -44.74
N TYR A 77 -5.98 7.11 -44.43
CA TYR A 77 -6.48 6.20 -45.43
C TYR A 77 -7.65 6.75 -46.25
N VAL A 78 -8.46 7.65 -45.65
CA VAL A 78 -9.59 8.27 -46.37
C VAL A 78 -9.11 9.19 -47.51
N PHE A 79 -7.87 9.66 -47.49
CA PHE A 79 -7.34 10.53 -48.57
C PHE A 79 -7.13 9.78 -49.90
N ASP A 80 -7.08 8.44 -49.87
CA ASP A 80 -7.01 7.62 -51.08
C ASP A 80 -8.19 6.62 -51.09
N PRO A 81 -9.36 6.99 -51.65
CA PRO A 81 -10.58 6.19 -51.62
C PRO A 81 -10.48 4.83 -52.32
N HIS A 82 -9.53 4.64 -53.20
CA HIS A 82 -9.31 3.41 -53.95
C HIS A 82 -8.02 2.66 -53.53
N GLY A 83 -7.32 3.17 -52.53
CA GLY A 83 -6.02 2.63 -52.08
C GLY A 83 -6.11 1.34 -51.27
N ILE A 84 -7.29 0.93 -50.83
CA ILE A 84 -7.53 -0.31 -50.05
C ILE A 84 -8.48 -1.20 -50.84
N SER A 85 -8.06 -2.46 -51.10
CA SER A 85 -8.90 -3.45 -51.75
C SER A 85 -10.06 -3.90 -50.85
N ASN A 86 -11.15 -4.34 -51.46
CA ASN A 86 -12.34 -4.86 -50.76
C ASN A 86 -12.93 -3.89 -49.71
N SER A 87 -12.64 -2.59 -49.82
CA SER A 87 -13.25 -1.53 -49.02
C SER A 87 -14.24 -0.72 -49.84
N ARG A 88 -15.22 -0.10 -49.17
CA ARG A 88 -16.13 0.85 -49.83
C ARG A 88 -15.36 2.17 -50.03
N PRO A 89 -15.31 2.69 -51.28
CA PRO A 89 -14.54 3.91 -51.54
C PRO A 89 -14.92 5.07 -50.60
N GLY A 90 -13.94 5.65 -49.91
CA GLY A 90 -14.14 6.77 -49.01
C GLY A 90 -14.85 6.44 -47.68
N SER A 91 -15.09 5.16 -47.37
CA SER A 91 -15.66 4.75 -46.10
C SER A 91 -14.65 4.89 -44.98
N PHE A 92 -14.88 5.87 -44.07
CA PHE A 92 -14.07 6.04 -42.84
C PHE A 92 -14.10 4.78 -41.97
N TRP A 93 -15.23 4.10 -41.90
CA TRP A 93 -15.38 2.90 -41.08
C TRP A 93 -14.52 1.74 -41.57
N ASP A 94 -14.49 1.55 -42.91
CA ASP A 94 -13.65 0.50 -43.50
C ASP A 94 -12.14 0.85 -43.34
N ALA A 95 -11.79 2.13 -43.48
CA ALA A 95 -10.44 2.62 -43.21
C ALA A 95 -10.05 2.39 -41.73
N TYR A 96 -10.97 2.62 -40.78
CA TYR A 96 -10.74 2.35 -39.37
C TYR A 96 -10.53 0.85 -39.11
N LEU A 97 -11.37 0.00 -39.64
CA LEU A 97 -11.21 -1.45 -39.50
C LEU A 97 -9.92 -1.96 -40.12
N PHE A 98 -9.52 -1.40 -41.28
CA PHE A 98 -8.23 -1.70 -41.90
C PHE A 98 -7.05 -1.31 -40.99
N SER A 99 -7.09 -0.14 -40.38
CA SER A 99 -6.10 0.29 -39.40
C SER A 99 -6.03 -0.67 -38.19
N VAL A 100 -7.18 -1.04 -37.61
CA VAL A 100 -7.23 -2.01 -36.49
C VAL A 100 -6.58 -3.34 -36.89
N GLN A 101 -6.86 -3.85 -38.08
CA GLN A 101 -6.30 -5.11 -38.60
C GLN A 101 -4.80 -5.00 -38.84
N THR A 102 -4.34 -3.85 -39.32
CA THR A 102 -2.92 -3.56 -39.61
C THR A 102 -2.11 -3.53 -38.27
N ILE A 103 -2.55 -2.79 -37.27
CA ILE A 103 -1.86 -2.73 -35.96
C ILE A 103 -1.92 -4.08 -35.25
N ALA A 104 -3.07 -4.76 -35.29
CA ALA A 104 -3.24 -6.07 -34.66
C ALA A 104 -2.55 -7.21 -35.43
N SER A 105 -2.00 -6.92 -36.61
CA SER A 105 -1.38 -7.93 -37.51
C SER A 105 -2.31 -9.09 -37.81
N VAL A 106 -3.62 -8.82 -37.95
CA VAL A 106 -4.62 -9.82 -38.29
C VAL A 106 -4.72 -9.91 -39.82
N ASN A 107 -4.73 -11.13 -40.34
CA ASN A 107 -4.99 -11.35 -41.78
C ASN A 107 -6.38 -10.83 -42.13
N SER A 108 -6.41 -10.00 -43.17
CA SER A 108 -7.60 -9.33 -43.66
C SER A 108 -7.74 -9.57 -45.17
N GLU A 109 -8.96 -9.55 -45.65
CA GLU A 109 -9.22 -9.49 -47.08
C GLU A 109 -8.98 -8.10 -47.69
N MET A 110 -8.86 -7.07 -46.82
CA MET A 110 -8.49 -5.71 -47.20
C MET A 110 -6.97 -5.60 -47.32
N LEU A 111 -6.49 -5.19 -48.51
CA LEU A 111 -5.06 -5.08 -48.83
C LEU A 111 -4.74 -3.66 -49.32
N ALA A 112 -3.57 -3.15 -48.95
CA ALA A 112 -3.03 -1.92 -49.49
C ALA A 112 -2.68 -2.08 -50.98
N GLN A 113 -3.29 -1.30 -51.86
CA GLN A 113 -3.07 -1.35 -53.29
C GLN A 113 -2.20 -0.19 -53.82
N SER A 114 -2.39 1.00 -53.27
CA SER A 114 -1.63 2.15 -53.74
C SER A 114 -0.30 2.32 -52.99
N THR A 115 0.66 2.97 -53.61
CA THR A 115 1.94 3.30 -53.00
C THR A 115 1.74 4.20 -51.74
N TYR A 116 0.78 5.12 -51.82
CA TYR A 116 0.44 5.99 -50.68
C TYR A 116 0.00 5.19 -49.46
N VAL A 117 -0.99 4.29 -49.65
CA VAL A 117 -1.50 3.44 -48.54
C VAL A 117 -0.40 2.51 -48.03
N ASN A 118 0.46 1.97 -48.86
CA ASN A 118 1.59 1.13 -48.43
C ASN A 118 2.59 1.90 -47.55
N ILE A 119 2.84 3.17 -47.86
CA ILE A 119 3.69 4.03 -47.03
C ILE A 119 3.02 4.26 -45.68
N VAL A 120 1.73 4.60 -45.64
CA VAL A 120 0.97 4.80 -44.40
C VAL A 120 0.98 3.52 -43.56
N VAL A 121 0.71 2.36 -44.15
CA VAL A 121 0.78 1.03 -43.50
C VAL A 121 2.15 0.79 -42.85
N SER A 122 3.24 1.17 -43.55
CA SER A 122 4.60 0.97 -43.03
C SER A 122 4.85 1.81 -41.76
N PHE A 123 4.40 3.07 -41.73
CA PHE A 123 4.44 3.90 -40.54
C PHE A 123 3.52 3.36 -39.44
N GLU A 124 2.31 3.00 -39.76
CA GLU A 124 1.35 2.43 -38.82
C GLU A 124 1.89 1.15 -38.17
N ALA A 125 2.47 0.24 -38.94
CA ALA A 125 3.10 -0.99 -38.43
C ALA A 125 4.21 -0.69 -37.44
N PHE A 126 5.06 0.32 -37.71
CA PHE A 126 6.09 0.78 -36.78
C PHE A 126 5.48 1.26 -35.46
N PHE A 127 4.46 2.13 -35.53
CA PHE A 127 3.76 2.59 -34.31
C PHE A 127 3.02 1.48 -33.60
N GLY A 128 2.49 0.49 -34.32
CA GLY A 128 1.89 -0.71 -33.77
C GLY A 128 2.87 -1.53 -32.94
N ILE A 129 4.08 -1.77 -33.47
CA ILE A 129 5.16 -2.46 -32.74
C ILE A 129 5.56 -1.65 -31.48
N LEU A 130 5.71 -0.33 -31.61
CA LEU A 130 6.06 0.54 -30.50
C LEU A 130 4.97 0.53 -29.40
N TYR A 131 3.69 0.55 -29.81
CA TYR A 131 2.56 0.42 -28.91
C TYR A 131 2.61 -0.91 -28.14
N MET A 132 2.76 -2.04 -28.83
CA MET A 132 2.84 -3.36 -28.22
C MET A 132 4.01 -3.49 -27.24
N ALA A 133 5.19 -2.99 -27.63
CA ALA A 133 6.36 -2.97 -26.76
C ALA A 133 6.11 -2.14 -25.49
N THR A 134 5.51 -0.96 -25.64
CA THR A 134 5.19 -0.06 -24.51
C THR A 134 4.16 -0.70 -23.58
N VAL A 135 3.08 -1.27 -24.11
CA VAL A 135 2.05 -1.97 -23.32
C VAL A 135 2.66 -3.13 -22.56
N THR A 136 3.48 -3.95 -23.20
CA THR A 136 4.16 -5.09 -22.56
C THR A 136 5.09 -4.62 -21.44
N GLY A 137 5.91 -3.59 -21.67
CA GLY A 137 6.81 -3.03 -20.67
C GLY A 137 6.08 -2.44 -19.45
N VAL A 138 5.01 -1.69 -19.69
CA VAL A 138 4.19 -1.12 -18.59
C VAL A 138 3.44 -2.22 -17.83
N MET A 139 2.91 -3.20 -18.55
CA MET A 139 2.25 -4.37 -17.94
C MET A 139 3.21 -5.11 -17.01
N PHE A 140 4.41 -5.43 -17.50
CA PHE A 140 5.45 -6.05 -16.71
C PHE A 140 5.80 -5.21 -15.48
N ALA A 141 6.04 -3.91 -15.63
CA ALA A 141 6.34 -2.99 -14.53
C ALA A 141 5.22 -2.95 -13.46
N ARG A 142 3.97 -3.16 -13.83
CA ARG A 142 2.84 -3.24 -12.87
C ARG A 142 2.79 -4.58 -12.14
N PHE A 143 3.00 -5.69 -12.84
CA PHE A 143 2.98 -7.04 -12.24
C PHE A 143 4.16 -7.26 -11.30
N SER A 144 5.31 -6.69 -11.62
CA SER A 144 6.54 -6.83 -10.83
C SER A 144 6.55 -6.02 -9.53
N ARG A 145 5.48 -5.27 -9.21
CA ARG A 145 5.42 -4.51 -7.95
C ARG A 145 5.15 -5.43 -6.77
N PRO A 146 6.07 -5.50 -5.81
CA PRO A 146 5.86 -6.28 -4.60
C PRO A 146 4.84 -5.58 -3.69
N TYR A 147 3.85 -6.33 -3.21
CA TYR A 147 2.92 -5.89 -2.18
C TYR A 147 3.13 -6.73 -0.92
N ALA A 148 3.48 -6.08 0.17
CA ALA A 148 3.49 -6.75 1.47
C ALA A 148 2.04 -7.08 1.89
N ARG A 149 1.79 -8.36 2.21
CA ARG A 149 0.56 -8.79 2.89
C ARG A 149 0.87 -9.12 4.34
N VAL A 150 1.22 -8.10 5.11
CA VAL A 150 1.45 -8.20 6.55
C VAL A 150 0.22 -7.69 7.27
N LEU A 151 -0.33 -8.53 8.13
CA LEU A 151 -1.43 -8.21 9.04
C LEU A 151 -0.84 -7.68 10.34
N PHE A 152 -1.27 -6.52 10.80
CA PHE A 152 -0.99 -6.04 12.14
C PHE A 152 -2.19 -6.25 13.07
N SER A 153 -1.95 -6.40 14.36
CA SER A 153 -3.03 -6.43 15.36
C SER A 153 -3.82 -5.12 15.32
N LYS A 154 -5.14 -5.19 15.60
CA LYS A 154 -6.00 -3.99 15.63
C LYS A 154 -5.64 -3.06 16.78
N VAL A 155 -5.10 -3.62 17.84
CA VAL A 155 -4.68 -2.91 19.05
C VAL A 155 -3.25 -3.27 19.40
N ALA A 156 -2.59 -2.38 20.14
CA ALA A 156 -1.39 -2.68 20.90
C ALA A 156 -1.78 -2.87 22.38
N VAL A 157 -0.99 -3.63 23.11
CA VAL A 157 -1.23 -3.86 24.55
C VAL A 157 -0.01 -3.42 25.36
N ILE A 158 -0.25 -2.90 26.54
CA ILE A 158 0.78 -2.64 27.55
C ILE A 158 0.49 -3.54 28.74
N ALA A 159 1.42 -4.45 29.01
CA ALA A 159 1.32 -5.41 30.09
C ALA A 159 2.71 -5.74 30.64
N PRO A 160 2.81 -6.24 31.88
CA PRO A 160 4.06 -6.77 32.38
C PRO A 160 4.53 -7.97 31.55
N PHE A 161 5.77 -7.93 31.09
CA PHE A 161 6.47 -9.04 30.48
C PHE A 161 7.81 -9.20 31.22
N ASP A 162 8.05 -10.37 31.81
CA ASP A 162 9.18 -10.60 32.71
C ASP A 162 9.28 -9.56 33.86
N GLY A 163 8.11 -9.11 34.36
CA GLY A 163 8.01 -8.16 35.46
C GLY A 163 8.18 -6.68 35.07
N VAL A 164 8.41 -6.38 33.79
CA VAL A 164 8.60 -4.99 33.32
C VAL A 164 7.46 -4.59 32.38
N PRO A 165 6.85 -3.39 32.54
CA PRO A 165 5.85 -2.90 31.59
C PRO A 165 6.38 -2.92 30.16
N THR A 166 5.66 -3.54 29.27
CA THR A 166 6.10 -3.73 27.89
C THR A 166 4.96 -3.43 26.93
N LEU A 167 5.22 -2.58 25.93
CA LEU A 167 4.33 -2.34 24.83
C LEU A 167 4.52 -3.48 23.80
N MET A 168 3.41 -4.10 23.43
CA MET A 168 3.41 -5.25 22.52
C MET A 168 2.37 -5.08 21.42
N PHE A 169 2.71 -5.48 20.22
CA PHE A 169 1.79 -5.63 19.10
C PHE A 169 2.23 -6.79 18.22
N ARG A 170 1.32 -7.28 17.38
CA ARG A 170 1.59 -8.44 16.53
C ARG A 170 1.62 -8.06 15.07
N ALA A 171 2.53 -8.72 14.33
CA ALA A 171 2.53 -8.79 12.89
C ALA A 171 2.42 -10.25 12.44
N ALA A 172 1.69 -10.53 11.35
CA ALA A 172 1.61 -11.86 10.75
C ALA A 172 1.75 -11.76 9.23
N ASN A 173 2.46 -12.72 8.64
CA ASN A 173 2.49 -12.87 7.20
C ASN A 173 1.19 -13.55 6.75
N GLN A 174 0.38 -12.85 5.93
CA GLN A 174 -0.88 -13.39 5.39
C GLN A 174 -0.68 -14.21 4.11
N ARG A 175 0.50 -14.15 3.50
CA ARG A 175 0.86 -15.03 2.39
C ARG A 175 1.45 -16.32 2.95
N GLY A 176 1.26 -17.41 2.25
CA GLY A 176 1.88 -18.70 2.60
C GLY A 176 3.37 -18.78 2.25
N ASN A 177 4.03 -17.64 2.00
CA ASN A 177 5.43 -17.51 1.67
C ASN A 177 6.28 -17.06 2.88
N GLN A 178 7.57 -16.86 2.67
CA GLN A 178 8.51 -16.43 3.70
C GLN A 178 9.04 -15.02 3.39
N ILE A 179 9.27 -14.25 4.44
CA ILE A 179 9.92 -12.94 4.34
C ILE A 179 11.28 -13.08 5.04
N PHE A 180 12.37 -12.95 4.27
CA PHE A 180 13.72 -13.04 4.77
C PHE A 180 14.22 -11.70 5.30
N ASP A 181 15.11 -11.77 6.30
CA ASP A 181 15.73 -10.61 6.96
C ASP A 181 14.71 -9.52 7.32
N ALA A 182 13.58 -9.95 7.90
CA ALA A 182 12.54 -9.02 8.30
C ALA A 182 13.04 -8.09 9.40
N SER A 183 12.85 -6.79 9.23
CA SER A 183 13.24 -5.74 10.15
C SER A 183 12.02 -4.92 10.57
N ALA A 184 11.86 -4.65 11.87
CA ALA A 184 10.82 -3.81 12.42
C ALA A 184 11.43 -2.56 13.06
N SER A 185 11.04 -1.39 12.55
CA SER A 185 11.35 -0.08 13.12
C SER A 185 10.07 0.50 13.73
N VAL A 186 10.17 0.97 14.96
CA VAL A 186 9.04 1.53 15.72
C VAL A 186 9.43 2.92 16.19
N SER A 187 8.58 3.89 15.92
CA SER A 187 8.79 5.28 16.31
C SER A 187 7.55 5.86 16.98
N LEU A 188 7.77 6.65 18.00
CA LEU A 188 6.77 7.47 18.64
C LEU A 188 6.77 8.84 17.96
N ALA A 189 5.64 9.24 17.39
CA ALA A 189 5.42 10.60 16.92
C ALA A 189 4.57 11.34 17.96
N ARG A 190 5.07 12.45 18.51
CA ARG A 190 4.35 13.27 19.50
C ARG A 190 4.53 14.75 19.23
N GLN A 191 3.58 15.54 19.69
CA GLN A 191 3.75 16.99 19.73
C GLN A 191 4.63 17.38 20.91
N ALA A 192 5.66 18.16 20.67
CA ALA A 192 6.58 18.64 21.70
C ALA A 192 6.87 20.12 21.50
N THR A 193 6.97 20.87 22.60
CA THR A 193 7.39 22.28 22.57
C THR A 193 8.85 22.35 22.95
N THR A 194 9.65 23.03 22.15
CA THR A 194 11.07 23.26 22.43
C THR A 194 11.24 24.28 23.58
N LEU A 195 12.46 24.39 24.09
CA LEU A 195 12.80 25.39 25.10
C LEU A 195 12.55 26.83 24.62
N GLU A 196 12.63 27.05 23.31
CA GLU A 196 12.37 28.34 22.67
C GLU A 196 10.86 28.60 22.45
N GLY A 197 9.97 27.72 22.92
CA GLY A 197 8.52 27.85 22.79
C GLY A 197 7.95 27.42 21.41
N VAL A 198 8.76 26.81 20.53
CA VAL A 198 8.28 26.34 19.24
C VAL A 198 7.65 24.96 19.39
N THR A 199 6.38 24.86 19.04
CA THR A 199 5.67 23.56 19.01
C THR A 199 5.90 22.85 17.70
N MET A 200 6.45 21.64 17.77
CA MET A 200 6.75 20.83 16.59
C MET A 200 6.43 19.34 16.84
N ARG A 201 6.23 18.61 15.77
CA ARG A 201 6.11 17.15 15.83
C ARG A 201 7.50 16.54 15.94
N ARG A 202 7.73 15.75 16.99
CA ARG A 202 8.98 15.04 17.24
C ARG A 202 8.77 13.56 17.01
N PHE A 203 9.76 12.91 16.39
CA PHE A 203 9.81 11.47 16.19
C PHE A 203 10.91 10.91 17.07
N GLU A 204 10.58 9.94 17.90
CA GLU A 204 11.51 9.29 18.83
C GLU A 204 11.48 7.78 18.54
N GLU A 205 12.64 7.17 18.36
CA GLU A 205 12.72 5.73 18.10
C GLU A 205 12.41 4.95 19.39
N LEU A 206 11.51 3.97 19.29
CA LEU A 206 11.24 3.00 20.34
C LEU A 206 12.09 1.77 20.12
N LYS A 207 13.06 1.55 21.00
CA LYS A 207 13.96 0.39 20.92
C LYS A 207 13.16 -0.88 21.21
N VAL A 208 13.04 -1.76 20.22
CA VAL A 208 12.39 -3.06 20.36
C VAL A 208 13.38 -4.14 20.77
N GLN A 209 12.93 -5.12 21.58
CA GLN A 209 13.78 -6.21 22.08
C GLN A 209 14.39 -7.03 20.94
N ARG A 210 13.59 -7.29 19.91
CA ARG A 210 14.03 -7.97 18.69
C ARG A 210 13.58 -7.16 17.50
N SER A 211 14.48 -6.39 16.91
CA SER A 211 14.23 -5.55 15.73
C SER A 211 14.37 -6.31 14.42
N ARG A 212 14.97 -7.51 14.42
CA ARG A 212 15.20 -8.33 13.22
C ARG A 212 14.77 -9.76 13.42
N SER A 213 14.27 -10.37 12.36
CA SER A 213 13.96 -11.80 12.29
C SER A 213 14.54 -12.35 10.98
N PRO A 214 15.48 -13.31 11.03
CA PRO A 214 16.03 -13.91 9.81
C PRO A 214 14.97 -14.50 8.91
N LEU A 215 13.87 -15.02 9.52
CA LEU A 215 12.75 -15.62 8.84
C LEU A 215 11.44 -15.18 9.50
N PHE A 216 10.59 -14.53 8.73
CA PHE A 216 9.23 -14.14 9.15
C PHE A 216 8.21 -14.87 8.29
N ALA A 217 7.76 -16.04 8.76
CA ALA A 217 6.84 -16.90 8.05
C ALA A 217 5.42 -16.89 8.63
N LEU A 218 5.26 -16.83 9.95
CA LEU A 218 3.98 -16.99 10.63
C LEU A 218 3.54 -15.70 11.35
N SER A 219 3.93 -15.55 12.60
CA SER A 219 3.62 -14.36 13.39
C SER A 219 4.83 -13.92 14.21
N TRP A 220 4.85 -12.62 14.51
CA TRP A 220 5.90 -11.98 15.27
C TRP A 220 5.28 -10.98 16.23
N THR A 221 5.46 -11.20 17.54
CA THR A 221 5.13 -10.21 18.55
C THR A 221 6.32 -9.28 18.72
N ILE A 222 6.14 -8.01 18.42
CA ILE A 222 7.12 -6.96 18.53
C ILE A 222 6.93 -6.28 19.87
N MET A 223 8.01 -6.14 20.64
CA MET A 223 7.98 -5.72 22.03
C MET A 223 8.94 -4.55 22.27
N HIS A 224 8.45 -3.52 22.94
CA HIS A 224 9.25 -2.40 23.45
C HIS A 224 9.11 -2.34 24.96
N VAL A 225 10.22 -2.51 25.67
CA VAL A 225 10.27 -2.40 27.14
C VAL A 225 10.13 -0.95 27.53
N ILE A 226 9.22 -0.66 28.47
CA ILE A 226 8.99 0.68 29.01
C ILE A 226 9.86 0.82 30.26
N ASP A 227 11.15 1.09 30.05
CA ASP A 227 12.13 1.40 31.08
C ASP A 227 12.28 2.93 31.26
N GLU A 228 13.15 3.36 32.17
CA GLU A 228 13.43 4.78 32.44
C GLU A 228 13.89 5.58 31.22
N LYS A 229 14.40 4.93 30.18
CA LYS A 229 14.85 5.56 28.94
C LYS A 229 13.74 5.62 27.88
N SER A 230 12.63 4.94 28.11
CA SER A 230 11.50 4.92 27.21
C SER A 230 10.75 6.25 27.27
N PRO A 231 10.39 6.86 26.13
CA PRO A 231 9.54 8.05 26.12
C PRO A 231 8.11 7.78 26.62
N LEU A 232 7.75 6.50 26.85
CA LEU A 232 6.47 6.07 27.42
C LEU A 232 6.57 5.84 28.95
N TYR A 233 7.76 6.00 29.54
CA TYR A 233 7.96 5.75 30.97
C TYR A 233 7.13 6.72 31.83
N GLY A 234 6.32 6.16 32.72
CA GLY A 234 5.47 6.94 33.63
C GLY A 234 4.33 7.72 32.94
N ALA A 235 4.17 7.60 31.64
CA ALA A 235 3.10 8.28 30.92
C ALA A 235 1.75 7.61 31.18
N THR A 236 0.75 8.42 31.57
CA THR A 236 -0.64 7.99 31.67
C THR A 236 -1.32 8.07 30.30
N ILE A 237 -2.42 7.32 30.11
CA ILE A 237 -3.19 7.38 28.85
C ILE A 237 -3.65 8.82 28.55
N ASP A 238 -4.10 9.57 29.55
CA ASP A 238 -4.54 10.96 29.37
C ASP A 238 -3.42 11.86 28.86
N GLN A 239 -2.21 11.71 29.40
CA GLN A 239 -1.01 12.43 28.92
C GLN A 239 -0.68 12.04 27.47
N LEU A 240 -0.85 10.78 27.11
CA LEU A 240 -0.63 10.31 25.76
C LEU A 240 -1.65 10.92 24.77
N TYR A 241 -2.90 11.09 25.17
CA TYR A 241 -3.91 11.81 24.38
C TYR A 241 -3.55 13.28 24.19
N ASP A 242 -3.14 13.97 25.27
CA ASP A 242 -2.80 15.39 25.21
C ASP A 242 -1.58 15.66 24.31
N MET A 243 -0.63 14.74 24.25
CA MET A 243 0.54 14.81 23.35
C MET A 243 0.21 14.49 21.90
N GLN A 244 -1.03 14.14 21.57
CA GLN A 244 -1.44 13.68 20.23
C GLN A 244 -0.46 12.63 19.68
N PHE A 245 -0.12 11.64 20.48
CA PHE A 245 0.88 10.67 20.11
C PHE A 245 0.36 9.63 19.12
N GLU A 246 1.27 9.10 18.33
CA GLU A 246 1.01 8.01 17.39
C GLU A 246 2.25 7.11 17.36
N ILE A 247 2.06 5.81 17.53
CA ILE A 247 3.13 4.82 17.34
C ILE A 247 3.15 4.44 15.87
N LEU A 248 4.25 4.71 15.21
CA LEU A 248 4.48 4.38 13.80
C LEU A 248 5.32 3.13 13.69
N ILE A 249 4.90 2.21 12.84
CA ILE A 249 5.57 0.93 12.60
C ILE A 249 5.88 0.82 11.14
N LEU A 250 7.14 0.51 10.84
CA LEU A 250 7.62 0.11 9.53
C LEU A 250 8.23 -1.28 9.65
N LEU A 251 7.67 -2.23 8.93
CA LEU A 251 8.24 -3.57 8.76
C LEU A 251 8.73 -3.70 7.32
N SER A 252 9.97 -4.13 7.15
CA SER A 252 10.57 -4.41 5.84
C SER A 252 11.23 -5.77 5.83
N GLY A 253 11.41 -6.35 4.65
CA GLY A 253 12.11 -7.62 4.46
C GLY A 253 12.03 -8.05 3.01
N THR A 254 12.74 -9.10 2.64
CA THR A 254 12.77 -9.62 1.26
C THR A 254 11.75 -10.73 1.09
N ASP A 255 10.81 -10.55 0.17
CA ASP A 255 9.82 -11.57 -0.22
C ASP A 255 10.53 -12.71 -0.97
N ASP A 256 10.34 -13.97 -0.54
CA ASP A 256 11.01 -15.13 -1.15
C ASP A 256 10.54 -15.44 -2.57
N THR A 257 9.30 -15.05 -2.90
CA THR A 257 8.70 -15.32 -4.20
C THR A 257 9.14 -14.32 -5.27
N LEU A 258 9.24 -13.04 -4.88
CA LEU A 258 9.57 -11.95 -5.81
C LEU A 258 11.06 -11.56 -5.75
N ALA A 259 11.80 -12.04 -4.74
CA ALA A 259 13.19 -11.68 -4.45
C ALA A 259 13.39 -10.15 -4.37
N ASP A 260 12.36 -9.42 -3.90
CA ASP A 260 12.36 -7.97 -3.79
C ASP A 260 11.98 -7.53 -2.38
N VAL A 261 12.41 -6.30 -2.02
CA VAL A 261 12.14 -5.75 -0.70
C VAL A 261 10.70 -5.26 -0.61
N ILE A 262 9.98 -5.76 0.39
CA ILE A 262 8.62 -5.32 0.71
C ILE A 262 8.60 -4.43 1.94
N TYR A 263 7.64 -3.52 1.98
CA TYR A 263 7.39 -2.62 3.11
C TYR A 263 5.95 -2.71 3.55
N ALA A 264 5.75 -2.93 4.86
CA ALA A 264 4.44 -2.85 5.50
C ALA A 264 4.46 -1.75 6.57
N ARG A 265 3.41 -0.95 6.62
CA ARG A 265 3.28 0.18 7.55
C ARG A 265 2.01 0.04 8.37
N HIS A 266 2.10 0.41 9.63
CA HIS A 266 0.97 0.49 10.52
C HIS A 266 1.16 1.62 11.54
N SER A 267 0.08 2.04 12.19
CA SER A 267 0.18 2.94 13.34
C SER A 267 -0.88 2.65 14.38
N TYR A 268 -0.58 2.97 15.62
CA TYR A 268 -1.51 2.94 16.75
C TYR A 268 -1.67 4.32 17.36
N THR A 269 -2.91 4.71 17.57
CA THR A 269 -3.30 5.92 18.32
C THR A 269 -3.60 5.53 19.78
N PRO A 270 -3.71 6.49 20.74
CA PRO A 270 -3.97 6.18 22.15
C PRO A 270 -5.18 5.28 22.38
N ASP A 271 -6.26 5.45 21.60
CA ASP A 271 -7.50 4.68 21.67
C ASP A 271 -7.34 3.22 21.23
N GLU A 272 -6.24 2.88 20.56
CA GLU A 272 -5.91 1.52 20.14
C GLU A 272 -4.88 0.85 21.06
N ILE A 273 -4.56 1.45 22.21
CA ILE A 273 -3.67 0.87 23.22
C ILE A 273 -4.47 0.44 24.42
N LEU A 274 -4.40 -0.85 24.72
CA LEU A 274 -5.05 -1.45 25.88
C LEU A 274 -4.04 -1.68 26.98
N MET A 275 -4.32 -1.11 28.16
CA MET A 275 -3.53 -1.35 29.38
C MET A 275 -4.01 -2.62 30.05
N ASP A 276 -3.09 -3.35 30.69
CA ASP A 276 -3.36 -4.56 31.47
C ASP A 276 -4.10 -5.65 30.67
N HIS A 277 -3.79 -5.73 29.36
CA HIS A 277 -4.30 -6.77 28.48
C HIS A 277 -3.14 -7.56 27.89
N ARG A 278 -3.38 -8.84 27.62
CA ARG A 278 -2.48 -9.70 26.86
C ARG A 278 -3.16 -10.22 25.60
N PHE A 279 -2.37 -10.54 24.61
CA PHE A 279 -2.88 -11.22 23.42
C PHE A 279 -3.18 -12.70 23.71
N VAL A 280 -4.29 -13.18 23.18
CA VAL A 280 -4.60 -14.60 23.18
C VAL A 280 -3.60 -15.38 22.33
N ASP A 281 -3.22 -16.59 22.74
CA ASP A 281 -2.34 -17.41 21.91
C ASP A 281 -3.03 -17.82 20.60
N VAL A 282 -2.33 -17.60 19.50
CA VAL A 282 -2.82 -17.90 18.15
C VAL A 282 -2.03 -19.03 17.48
N ILE A 283 -0.96 -19.51 18.14
CA ILE A 283 -0.13 -20.59 17.62
C ILE A 283 -0.58 -21.89 18.26
N SER A 284 -0.91 -22.86 17.45
CA SER A 284 -1.23 -24.22 17.87
C SER A 284 -0.44 -25.24 17.06
N VAL A 285 -0.39 -26.46 17.53
CA VAL A 285 0.19 -27.58 16.80
C VAL A 285 -0.95 -28.51 16.38
N THR A 286 -1.04 -28.80 15.09
CA THR A 286 -2.01 -29.72 14.53
C THR A 286 -1.66 -31.18 14.89
N ALA A 287 -2.59 -32.12 14.75
CA ALA A 287 -2.39 -33.53 15.07
C ALA A 287 -1.26 -34.20 14.28
N ASP A 288 -0.91 -33.64 13.11
CA ASP A 288 0.20 -34.05 12.25
C ASP A 288 1.53 -33.34 12.55
N GLY A 289 1.60 -32.61 13.69
CA GLY A 289 2.83 -31.95 14.17
C GLY A 289 3.16 -30.61 13.49
N ARG A 290 2.31 -30.09 12.62
CA ARG A 290 2.54 -28.80 11.96
C ARG A 290 2.12 -27.64 12.86
N ARG A 291 2.89 -26.55 12.83
CA ARG A 291 2.48 -25.30 13.48
C ARG A 291 1.38 -24.62 12.66
N GLN A 292 0.29 -24.28 13.32
CA GLN A 292 -0.84 -23.56 12.75
C GLN A 292 -1.00 -22.22 13.45
N VAL A 293 -1.25 -21.15 12.66
CA VAL A 293 -1.62 -19.83 13.18
C VAL A 293 -3.10 -19.59 12.90
N ASN A 294 -3.87 -19.35 13.96
CA ASN A 294 -5.28 -18.99 13.86
C ASN A 294 -5.41 -17.46 13.66
N LEU A 295 -5.52 -17.02 12.42
CA LEU A 295 -5.66 -15.60 12.10
C LEU A 295 -7.03 -15.02 12.50
N HIS A 296 -8.05 -15.85 12.75
CA HIS A 296 -9.35 -15.36 13.25
C HIS A 296 -9.24 -14.79 14.66
N ARG A 297 -8.36 -15.36 15.49
CA ARG A 297 -8.10 -14.89 16.85
C ARG A 297 -6.90 -13.95 16.98
N PHE A 298 -6.31 -13.54 15.85
CA PHE A 298 -5.08 -12.77 15.83
C PHE A 298 -5.20 -11.39 16.52
N HIS A 299 -6.40 -10.85 16.55
CA HIS A 299 -6.71 -9.54 17.14
C HIS A 299 -7.22 -9.64 18.59
N ASP A 300 -7.51 -10.86 19.05
CA ASP A 300 -8.14 -11.06 20.35
C ASP A 300 -7.16 -10.77 21.48
N THR A 301 -7.67 -10.09 22.48
CA THR A 301 -6.97 -9.78 23.72
C THR A 301 -7.80 -10.18 24.92
N GLU A 302 -7.17 -10.49 26.02
CA GLU A 302 -7.82 -10.78 27.30
C GLU A 302 -7.22 -9.91 28.39
N PRO A 303 -8.02 -9.44 29.37
CA PRO A 303 -7.50 -8.71 30.51
C PRO A 303 -6.60 -9.60 31.35
N LEU A 304 -5.56 -9.04 31.93
CA LEU A 304 -4.78 -9.74 32.94
C LEU A 304 -5.67 -9.97 34.15
N SER A 305 -5.76 -11.23 34.60
CA SER A 305 -6.42 -11.54 35.86
C SER A 305 -5.67 -10.83 36.99
N ALA A 306 -6.40 -10.06 37.81
CA ALA A 306 -5.87 -9.39 38.98
C ALA A 306 -5.35 -10.40 39.99
#